data_6beb08b1abd084199c76c33e59b1388e
#
_entry.id   6beb08b1abd084199c76c33e59b1388e
#
_cell.length_a   1.000
_cell.length_b   1.000
_cell.length_c   1.000
_cell.angle_alpha   90.00
_cell.angle_beta   90.00
_cell.angle_gamma   90.00
#
_symmetry.space_group_name_H-M   'P 1'
#
loop_
_entity.id
_entity.type
_entity.pdbx_description
1 polymer ?
#
loop_
_entity_poly.entity_id
_entity_poly.type
_entity_poly.pdbx_seq_one_letter_code
_entity_poly.pdbx_strand_id
1 'polypeptide(L)'
;MKILWLNSGLLLPLDKGGKLRTWHLMRHLALKHDITYLSFAERGQSHADRVGMREVCNALETVPRTDPAKGTLAFYADAAKHVVAPLPYAVGKYRSAEYAALVRKCLESGGFDVVVADFLPPVANLPRTLAIPSVLFTHNVEAEIWRRHAENASNPFSRALMTQQWNRMLRFERDALSRFDLVLAVSDADSQTFERLYPGALRRPIHVVQTGVDTSYFTPMPGKDRRAHLVFTGSMDWLPNEDGMLYFVRDILPRIRQAEPDVTLSIIGRAPTPAVKRLGEEHGIEVTGRVDDVRPHVAQGDVYIVPLRIGGGTRLKIFEAMSMAKAVVSTTVGAEGLPVTSGQDLVIADEPAQFADAVVNLIRDSSARRQIESAARQLVVEKYDWAAVAQDFEDALAAVRRGAAPVRLSA
;
A
#
# COMPACT_ATOMS: atom_id res chain seq x y z
N MET A 1 23.38 -3.83 11.00
CA MET A 1 23.69 -4.47 9.70
C MET A 1 24.03 -3.42 8.68
N LYS A 2 24.83 -3.77 7.68
CA LYS A 2 25.00 -2.97 6.46
C LYS A 2 24.07 -3.50 5.37
N ILE A 3 23.10 -2.72 4.95
CA ILE A 3 22.02 -3.12 4.05
C ILE A 3 22.20 -2.43 2.69
N LEU A 4 22.25 -3.19 1.60
CA LEU A 4 22.13 -2.66 0.25
C LEU A 4 20.67 -2.70 -0.17
N TRP A 5 20.02 -1.53 -0.25
CA TRP A 5 18.62 -1.38 -0.62
C TRP A 5 18.47 -0.93 -2.06
N LEU A 6 17.84 -1.75 -2.90
CA LEU A 6 17.69 -1.52 -4.33
C LEU A 6 16.25 -1.17 -4.68
N ASN A 7 16.04 -0.06 -5.36
CA ASN A 7 14.71 0.36 -5.80
C ASN A 7 14.75 0.92 -7.24
N SER A 8 13.59 1.07 -7.84
CA SER A 8 13.43 1.61 -9.20
C SER A 8 13.34 3.13 -9.28
N GLY A 9 13.34 3.85 -8.16
CA GLY A 9 13.28 5.30 -8.09
C GLY A 9 13.52 5.84 -6.69
N LEU A 10 13.65 7.16 -6.56
CA LEU A 10 13.71 7.81 -5.25
C LEU A 10 12.34 7.76 -4.56
N LEU A 11 12.36 7.68 -3.24
CA LEU A 11 11.13 7.64 -2.45
C LEU A 11 10.41 8.99 -2.45
N LEU A 12 11.14 10.08 -2.38
CA LEU A 12 10.57 11.43 -2.39
C LEU A 12 10.23 11.90 -3.82
N PRO A 13 9.11 12.63 -3.98
CA PRO A 13 8.08 12.90 -2.97
C PRO A 13 7.26 11.65 -2.63
N LEU A 14 6.68 11.63 -1.41
CA LEU A 14 5.87 10.52 -0.90
C LEU A 14 4.44 10.54 -1.48
N ASP A 15 4.33 10.30 -2.77
CA ASP A 15 3.10 10.43 -3.57
C ASP A 15 2.36 9.09 -3.82
N LYS A 16 2.97 7.96 -3.43
CA LYS A 16 2.48 6.60 -3.69
C LYS A 16 2.59 5.72 -2.45
N GLY A 17 1.62 4.83 -2.25
CA GLY A 17 1.59 3.94 -1.08
C GLY A 17 2.85 3.06 -0.92
N GLY A 18 3.41 2.55 -2.02
CA GLY A 18 4.67 1.80 -1.96
C GLY A 18 5.85 2.63 -1.47
N LYS A 19 5.98 3.89 -1.93
CA LYS A 19 7.03 4.81 -1.45
C LYS A 19 6.85 5.14 0.04
N LEU A 20 5.61 5.38 0.48
CA LEU A 20 5.28 5.62 1.89
C LEU A 20 5.70 4.44 2.76
N ARG A 21 5.37 3.21 2.33
CA ARG A 21 5.73 1.99 3.05
C ARG A 21 7.25 1.85 3.18
N THR A 22 7.97 1.91 2.07
CA THR A 22 9.43 1.82 2.06
C THR A 22 10.06 2.92 2.91
N TRP A 23 9.55 4.15 2.80
CA TRP A 23 10.03 5.29 3.58
C TRP A 23 9.95 5.06 5.08
N HIS A 24 8.78 4.69 5.58
CA HIS A 24 8.58 4.46 7.01
C HIS A 24 9.40 3.28 7.53
N LEU A 25 9.48 2.18 6.78
CA LEU A 25 10.36 1.06 7.13
C LEU A 25 11.81 1.51 7.23
N MET A 26 12.33 2.14 6.18
CA MET A 26 13.73 2.58 6.16
C MET A 26 14.04 3.61 7.24
N ARG A 27 13.11 4.53 7.56
CA ARG A 27 13.27 5.52 8.62
C ARG A 27 13.52 4.85 9.97
N HIS A 28 12.81 3.78 10.29
CA HIS A 28 13.04 3.03 11.54
C HIS A 28 14.31 2.16 11.47
N LEU A 29 14.58 1.51 10.33
CA LEU A 29 15.77 0.70 10.15
C LEU A 29 17.06 1.54 10.19
N ALA A 30 17.06 2.75 9.64
CA ALA A 30 18.21 3.65 9.63
C ALA A 30 18.67 4.10 11.03
N LEU A 31 17.81 3.96 12.05
CA LEU A 31 18.20 4.23 13.45
C LEU A 31 19.21 3.21 13.99
N LYS A 32 19.25 2.00 13.41
CA LYS A 32 20.04 0.87 13.91
C LYS A 32 21.00 0.28 12.85
N HIS A 33 20.82 0.61 11.59
CA HIS A 33 21.50 -0.02 10.45
C HIS A 33 22.10 1.00 9.52
N ASP A 34 23.18 0.61 8.85
CA ASP A 34 23.83 1.38 7.78
C ASP A 34 23.20 0.99 6.45
N ILE A 35 22.41 1.90 5.85
CA ILE A 35 21.65 1.65 4.63
C ILE A 35 22.28 2.41 3.47
N THR A 36 22.73 1.68 2.45
CA THR A 36 23.06 2.24 1.13
C THR A 36 21.85 2.04 0.22
N TYR A 37 21.21 3.14 -0.20
CA TYR A 37 20.09 3.12 -1.12
C TYR A 37 20.55 3.36 -2.55
N LEU A 38 20.24 2.43 -3.46
CA LEU A 38 20.59 2.50 -4.86
C LEU A 38 19.33 2.51 -5.72
N SER A 39 19.17 3.55 -6.56
CA SER A 39 17.99 3.67 -7.40
C SER A 39 18.26 4.44 -8.70
N PHE A 40 17.26 4.47 -9.59
CA PHE A 40 17.23 5.49 -10.65
C PHE A 40 16.83 6.84 -10.07
N ALA A 41 17.33 7.91 -10.69
CA ALA A 41 16.91 9.28 -10.44
C ALA A 41 16.45 9.92 -11.75
N GLU A 42 15.24 10.49 -11.76
CA GLU A 42 14.73 11.20 -12.92
C GLU A 42 15.53 12.50 -13.16
N ARG A 43 15.72 12.86 -14.44
CA ARG A 43 16.27 14.17 -14.79
C ARG A 43 15.30 15.25 -14.35
N GLY A 44 15.75 16.16 -13.48
CA GLY A 44 14.91 17.24 -12.93
C GLY A 44 14.35 16.93 -11.54
N GLN A 45 14.64 15.78 -10.96
CA GLN A 45 14.32 15.53 -9.56
C GLN A 45 15.02 16.56 -8.67
N SER A 46 14.28 17.13 -7.71
CA SER A 46 14.77 18.27 -6.94
C SER A 46 15.98 17.91 -6.07
N HIS A 47 16.85 18.88 -5.84
CA HIS A 47 17.95 18.72 -4.88
C HIS A 47 17.40 18.42 -3.47
N ALA A 48 16.27 19.01 -3.11
CA ALA A 48 15.60 18.77 -1.84
C ALA A 48 15.20 17.31 -1.66
N ASP A 49 14.67 16.65 -2.71
CA ASP A 49 14.32 15.21 -2.63
C ASP A 49 15.55 14.36 -2.36
N ARG A 50 16.68 14.66 -3.01
CA ARG A 50 17.93 13.92 -2.79
C ARG A 50 18.50 14.14 -1.38
N VAL A 51 18.40 15.36 -0.86
CA VAL A 51 18.82 15.68 0.51
C VAL A 51 17.91 15.01 1.51
N GLY A 52 16.59 15.03 1.27
CA GLY A 52 15.61 14.38 2.12
C GLY A 52 15.84 12.86 2.27
N MET A 53 16.35 12.19 1.22
CA MET A 53 16.68 10.75 1.32
C MET A 53 17.69 10.42 2.44
N ARG A 54 18.49 11.39 2.90
CA ARG A 54 19.42 11.20 4.02
C ARG A 54 18.75 10.95 5.36
N GLU A 55 17.46 11.18 5.46
CA GLU A 55 16.68 10.82 6.65
C GLU A 55 16.49 9.30 6.78
N VAL A 56 16.62 8.56 5.66
CA VAL A 56 16.31 7.13 5.60
C VAL A 56 17.47 6.27 5.10
N CYS A 57 18.58 6.87 4.65
CA CYS A 57 19.78 6.12 4.23
C CYS A 57 21.05 6.91 4.48
N ASN A 58 22.15 6.20 4.78
CA ASN A 58 23.48 6.74 5.04
C ASN A 58 24.22 7.08 3.74
N ALA A 59 24.00 6.30 2.69
CA ALA A 59 24.55 6.52 1.37
C ALA A 59 23.44 6.43 0.30
N LEU A 60 23.51 7.33 -0.67
CA LEU A 60 22.57 7.39 -1.80
C LEU A 60 23.36 7.28 -3.11
N GLU A 61 23.13 6.19 -3.81
CA GLU A 61 23.70 5.93 -5.14
C GLU A 61 22.58 6.03 -6.19
N THR A 62 22.79 6.82 -7.24
CA THR A 62 21.75 7.02 -8.26
C THR A 62 22.26 6.89 -9.67
N VAL A 63 21.45 6.28 -10.53
CA VAL A 63 21.66 6.20 -11.97
C VAL A 63 20.67 7.14 -12.67
N PRO A 64 21.13 8.10 -13.50
CA PRO A 64 20.22 8.99 -14.21
C PRO A 64 19.28 8.22 -15.14
N ARG A 65 18.02 8.59 -15.13
CA ARG A 65 17.01 8.02 -16.02
C ARG A 65 16.08 9.10 -16.56
N THR A 66 15.67 8.91 -17.82
CA THR A 66 14.65 9.75 -18.45
C THR A 66 13.64 8.83 -19.10
N ASP A 67 12.40 8.87 -18.63
CA ASP A 67 11.29 8.19 -19.29
C ASP A 67 10.73 9.09 -20.42
N PRO A 68 10.43 8.53 -21.60
CA PRO A 68 9.77 9.30 -22.64
C PRO A 68 8.40 9.81 -22.16
N ALA A 69 8.09 11.08 -22.46
CA ALA A 69 6.80 11.64 -22.10
C ALA A 69 5.66 10.87 -22.78
N LYS A 70 4.60 10.56 -22.02
CA LYS A 70 3.42 9.84 -22.53
C LYS A 70 2.83 10.57 -23.75
N GLY A 71 2.47 9.78 -24.76
CA GLY A 71 1.88 10.31 -26.01
C GLY A 71 2.87 10.83 -27.05
N THR A 72 4.18 10.79 -26.77
CA THR A 72 5.23 11.14 -27.76
C THR A 72 5.61 9.94 -28.63
N LEU A 73 6.16 10.21 -29.82
CA LEU A 73 6.71 9.16 -30.70
C LEU A 73 7.79 8.33 -29.98
N ALA A 74 8.61 8.93 -29.14
CA ALA A 74 9.60 8.25 -28.33
C ALA A 74 8.96 7.28 -27.34
N PHE A 75 7.81 7.63 -26.76
CA PHE A 75 7.05 6.74 -25.87
C PHE A 75 6.52 5.52 -26.63
N TYR A 76 5.95 5.72 -27.81
CA TYR A 76 5.43 4.60 -28.62
C TYR A 76 6.54 3.71 -29.18
N ALA A 77 7.69 4.29 -29.56
CA ALA A 77 8.86 3.54 -29.99
C ALA A 77 9.44 2.69 -28.85
N ASP A 78 9.52 3.24 -27.63
CA ASP A 78 9.95 2.49 -26.43
C ASP A 78 8.95 1.38 -26.10
N ALA A 79 7.66 1.65 -26.14
CA ALA A 79 6.63 0.64 -25.94
C ALA A 79 6.74 -0.49 -26.96
N ALA A 80 6.89 -0.16 -28.26
CA ALA A 80 7.04 -1.14 -29.35
C ALA A 80 8.28 -2.02 -29.18
N LYS A 81 9.43 -1.45 -28.77
CA LYS A 81 10.64 -2.19 -28.43
C LYS A 81 10.37 -3.26 -27.36
N HIS A 82 9.55 -2.93 -26.36
CA HIS A 82 9.23 -3.85 -25.27
C HIS A 82 8.16 -4.88 -25.64
N VAL A 83 7.39 -4.69 -26.73
CA VAL A 83 6.49 -5.73 -27.25
C VAL A 83 7.27 -6.95 -27.72
N VAL A 84 8.45 -6.77 -28.31
CA VAL A 84 9.31 -7.88 -28.80
C VAL A 84 10.37 -8.32 -27.77
N ALA A 85 10.63 -7.53 -26.74
CA ALA A 85 11.59 -7.84 -25.70
C ALA A 85 11.15 -9.05 -24.85
N PRO A 86 12.09 -9.85 -24.31
CA PRO A 86 11.75 -11.03 -23.51
C PRO A 86 11.18 -10.68 -22.12
N LEU A 87 11.51 -9.50 -21.57
CA LEU A 87 11.03 -9.03 -20.27
C LEU A 87 9.68 -8.34 -20.37
N PRO A 88 8.83 -8.42 -19.33
CA PRO A 88 7.61 -7.63 -19.29
C PRO A 88 7.96 -6.13 -19.26
N TYR A 89 7.09 -5.31 -19.86
CA TYR A 89 7.31 -3.86 -19.97
C TYR A 89 7.65 -3.18 -18.64
N ALA A 90 6.88 -3.50 -17.59
CA ALA A 90 7.05 -2.90 -16.26
C ALA A 90 8.45 -3.14 -15.66
N VAL A 91 9.12 -4.20 -16.07
CA VAL A 91 10.46 -4.56 -15.63
C VAL A 91 11.52 -4.13 -16.65
N GLY A 92 11.26 -4.44 -17.93
CA GLY A 92 12.21 -4.24 -19.03
C GLY A 92 12.66 -2.79 -19.17
N LYS A 93 11.75 -1.85 -18.96
CA LYS A 93 12.05 -0.41 -18.97
C LYS A 93 13.07 0.02 -17.90
N TYR A 94 13.27 -0.76 -16.84
CA TYR A 94 14.25 -0.50 -15.78
C TYR A 94 15.56 -1.27 -15.97
N ARG A 95 15.71 -2.02 -17.06
CA ARG A 95 16.99 -2.69 -17.35
C ARG A 95 18.03 -1.67 -17.81
N SER A 96 19.15 -1.61 -17.09
CA SER A 96 20.25 -0.66 -17.34
C SER A 96 21.59 -1.32 -17.07
N ALA A 97 22.52 -1.19 -18.04
CA ALA A 97 23.89 -1.67 -17.86
C ALA A 97 24.64 -0.89 -16.77
N GLU A 98 24.37 0.42 -16.67
CA GLU A 98 24.96 1.29 -15.66
C GLU A 98 24.48 0.93 -14.26
N TYR A 99 23.16 0.72 -14.07
CA TYR A 99 22.62 0.25 -12.80
C TYR A 99 23.21 -1.13 -12.42
N ALA A 100 23.26 -2.06 -13.36
CA ALA A 100 23.84 -3.39 -13.12
C ALA A 100 25.34 -3.32 -12.78
N ALA A 101 26.10 -2.41 -13.39
CA ALA A 101 27.51 -2.19 -13.06
C ALA A 101 27.69 -1.63 -11.65
N LEU A 102 26.83 -0.67 -11.26
CA LEU A 102 26.85 -0.07 -9.93
C LEU A 102 26.48 -1.10 -8.85
N VAL A 103 25.46 -1.93 -9.09
CA VAL A 103 25.12 -3.05 -8.19
C VAL A 103 26.29 -4.00 -8.01
N ARG A 104 26.93 -4.42 -9.12
CA ARG A 104 28.12 -5.30 -9.04
C ARG A 104 29.23 -4.66 -8.22
N LYS A 105 29.55 -3.38 -8.49
CA LYS A 105 30.55 -2.63 -7.72
C LYS A 105 30.24 -2.63 -6.23
N CYS A 106 29.00 -2.38 -5.84
CA CYS A 106 28.58 -2.44 -4.44
C CYS A 106 28.77 -3.84 -3.84
N LEU A 107 28.35 -4.89 -4.55
CA LEU A 107 28.48 -6.28 -4.08
C LEU A 107 29.96 -6.73 -3.99
N GLU A 108 30.81 -6.34 -4.93
CA GLU A 108 32.23 -6.66 -4.97
C GLU A 108 33.07 -5.88 -3.95
N SER A 109 32.66 -4.65 -3.61
CA SER A 109 33.33 -3.85 -2.57
C SER A 109 33.29 -4.50 -1.18
N GLY A 110 32.38 -5.45 -0.99
CA GLY A 110 32.21 -6.21 0.25
C GLY A 110 31.59 -5.37 1.38
N GLY A 111 31.24 -6.04 2.46
CA GLY A 111 30.81 -5.40 3.68
C GLY A 111 29.30 -5.20 3.81
N PHE A 112 28.48 -5.61 2.85
CA PHE A 112 27.03 -5.69 3.05
C PHE A 112 26.64 -7.02 3.67
N ASP A 113 25.79 -6.96 4.68
CA ASP A 113 25.24 -8.13 5.38
C ASP A 113 24.06 -8.75 4.62
N VAL A 114 23.29 -7.92 3.90
CA VAL A 114 22.09 -8.33 3.16
C VAL A 114 21.81 -7.36 2.01
N VAL A 115 21.26 -7.88 0.91
CA VAL A 115 20.68 -7.09 -0.18
C VAL A 115 19.16 -7.22 -0.15
N VAL A 116 18.46 -6.08 -0.22
CA VAL A 116 17.01 -6.01 -0.34
C VAL A 116 16.65 -5.47 -1.72
N ALA A 117 15.98 -6.25 -2.55
CA ALA A 117 15.35 -5.77 -3.77
C ALA A 117 13.91 -5.36 -3.45
N ASP A 118 13.66 -4.07 -3.47
CA ASP A 118 12.37 -3.47 -3.18
C ASP A 118 11.59 -3.30 -4.48
N PHE A 119 10.52 -4.04 -4.64
CA PHE A 119 9.81 -4.35 -5.89
C PHE A 119 10.59 -5.24 -6.90
N LEU A 120 9.87 -5.71 -7.93
CA LEU A 120 10.44 -6.56 -8.98
C LEU A 120 11.41 -5.87 -9.96
N PRO A 121 11.21 -4.58 -10.37
CA PRO A 121 12.03 -3.99 -11.44
C PRO A 121 13.54 -3.99 -11.18
N PRO A 122 14.08 -3.73 -9.98
CA PRO A 122 15.52 -3.81 -9.71
C PRO A 122 16.12 -5.18 -10.00
N VAL A 123 15.35 -6.27 -9.87
CA VAL A 123 15.80 -7.65 -10.06
C VAL A 123 16.38 -7.90 -11.46
N ALA A 124 15.89 -7.15 -12.47
CA ALA A 124 16.42 -7.27 -13.85
C ALA A 124 17.90 -6.85 -13.99
N ASN A 125 18.44 -6.14 -13.02
CA ASN A 125 19.82 -5.63 -13.01
C ASN A 125 20.76 -6.42 -12.07
N LEU A 126 20.22 -7.38 -11.33
CA LEU A 126 20.98 -8.20 -10.40
C LEU A 126 21.69 -9.37 -11.13
N PRO A 127 22.89 -9.78 -10.68
CA PRO A 127 23.49 -11.04 -11.12
C PRO A 127 22.54 -12.21 -10.78
N ARG A 128 22.64 -13.30 -11.55
CA ARG A 128 21.76 -14.46 -11.34
C ARG A 128 21.95 -15.11 -9.97
N THR A 129 23.16 -15.10 -9.46
CA THR A 129 23.51 -15.61 -8.13
C THR A 129 24.01 -14.46 -7.28
N LEU A 130 23.51 -14.37 -6.07
CA LEU A 130 23.94 -13.40 -5.07
C LEU A 130 24.80 -14.13 -4.04
N ALA A 131 26.00 -13.60 -3.76
CA ALA A 131 26.95 -14.18 -2.82
C ALA A 131 26.66 -13.82 -1.35
N ILE A 132 25.71 -12.90 -1.13
CA ILE A 132 25.28 -12.45 0.20
C ILE A 132 23.79 -12.73 0.39
N PRO A 133 23.33 -12.83 1.64
CA PRO A 133 21.91 -12.98 1.95
C PRO A 133 21.03 -11.99 1.20
N SER A 134 19.90 -12.46 0.67
CA SER A 134 19.10 -11.70 -0.26
C SER A 134 17.61 -11.79 0.04
N VAL A 135 16.94 -10.64 -0.01
CA VAL A 135 15.52 -10.50 0.26
C VAL A 135 14.83 -9.80 -0.90
N LEU A 136 13.74 -10.37 -1.38
CA LEU A 136 12.83 -9.73 -2.31
C LEU A 136 11.61 -9.20 -1.54
N PHE A 137 11.47 -7.89 -1.46
CA PHE A 137 10.31 -7.25 -0.84
C PHE A 137 9.29 -6.89 -1.92
N THR A 138 8.19 -7.64 -1.95
CA THR A 138 7.11 -7.46 -2.93
C THR A 138 5.99 -6.63 -2.32
N HIS A 139 5.46 -5.69 -3.10
CA HIS A 139 4.33 -4.86 -2.67
C HIS A 139 3.01 -5.27 -3.31
N ASN A 140 3.07 -6.13 -4.32
CA ASN A 140 1.94 -6.68 -5.05
C ASN A 140 2.36 -8.00 -5.70
N VAL A 141 1.39 -8.80 -6.08
CA VAL A 141 1.57 -9.87 -7.07
C VAL A 141 1.44 -9.23 -8.46
N GLU A 142 2.58 -8.90 -9.08
CA GLU A 142 2.59 -8.14 -10.33
C GLU A 142 1.89 -8.89 -11.47
N ALA A 143 1.98 -10.21 -11.52
CA ALA A 143 1.28 -11.01 -12.52
C ALA A 143 -0.25 -10.86 -12.43
N GLU A 144 -0.82 -10.73 -11.22
CA GLU A 144 -2.26 -10.51 -11.03
C GLU A 144 -2.71 -9.14 -11.56
N ILE A 145 -1.86 -8.11 -11.46
CA ILE A 145 -2.15 -6.79 -12.04
C ILE A 145 -2.27 -6.90 -13.57
N TRP A 146 -1.33 -7.59 -14.21
CA TRP A 146 -1.37 -7.80 -15.66
C TRP A 146 -2.51 -8.70 -16.11
N ARG A 147 -2.89 -9.72 -15.31
CA ARG A 147 -4.07 -10.55 -15.57
C ARG A 147 -5.33 -9.68 -15.61
N ARG A 148 -5.53 -8.85 -14.58
CA ARG A 148 -6.68 -7.92 -14.49
C ARG A 148 -6.72 -6.95 -15.69
N HIS A 149 -5.56 -6.45 -16.13
CA HIS A 149 -5.49 -5.61 -17.33
C HIS A 149 -5.90 -6.38 -18.59
N ALA A 150 -5.50 -7.64 -18.74
CA ALA A 150 -5.91 -8.47 -19.89
C ALA A 150 -7.41 -8.77 -19.88
N GLU A 151 -7.98 -9.08 -18.71
CA GLU A 151 -9.41 -9.35 -18.54
C GLU A 151 -10.29 -8.13 -18.85
N ASN A 152 -9.85 -6.94 -18.41
CA ASN A 152 -10.58 -5.69 -18.59
C ASN A 152 -10.23 -4.93 -19.88
N ALA A 153 -9.45 -5.53 -20.78
CA ALA A 153 -9.08 -4.89 -22.05
C ALA A 153 -10.30 -4.70 -22.97
N SER A 154 -10.47 -3.49 -23.49
CA SER A 154 -11.65 -3.07 -24.27
C SER A 154 -11.74 -3.66 -25.67
N ASN A 155 -10.64 -4.16 -26.23
CA ASN A 155 -10.60 -4.73 -27.57
C ASN A 155 -9.64 -5.93 -27.65
N PRO A 156 -9.81 -6.81 -28.68
CA PRO A 156 -9.01 -8.04 -28.82
C PRO A 156 -7.51 -7.82 -28.94
N PHE A 157 -7.07 -6.74 -29.60
CA PHE A 157 -5.64 -6.43 -29.76
C PHE A 157 -5.00 -6.04 -28.42
N SER A 158 -5.63 -5.14 -27.68
CA SER A 158 -5.17 -4.78 -26.32
C SER A 158 -5.17 -5.99 -25.41
N ARG A 159 -6.19 -6.85 -25.48
CA ARG A 159 -6.25 -8.09 -24.69
C ARG A 159 -5.07 -9.01 -25.01
N ALA A 160 -4.77 -9.24 -26.30
CA ALA A 160 -3.64 -10.06 -26.73
C ALA A 160 -2.31 -9.51 -26.20
N LEU A 161 -2.10 -8.19 -26.29
CA LEU A 161 -0.92 -7.51 -25.79
C LEU A 161 -0.79 -7.65 -24.26
N MET A 162 -1.87 -7.39 -23.51
CA MET A 162 -1.86 -7.52 -22.04
C MET A 162 -1.65 -8.97 -21.62
N THR A 163 -2.24 -9.95 -22.32
CA THR A 163 -2.00 -11.38 -22.08
C THR A 163 -0.54 -11.76 -22.32
N GLN A 164 0.09 -11.22 -23.37
CA GLN A 164 1.51 -11.43 -23.62
C GLN A 164 2.37 -10.87 -22.47
N GLN A 165 2.05 -9.67 -21.98
CA GLN A 165 2.76 -9.06 -20.86
C GLN A 165 2.54 -9.86 -19.57
N TRP A 166 1.32 -10.32 -19.30
CA TRP A 166 1.01 -11.21 -18.19
C TRP A 166 1.84 -12.50 -18.23
N ASN A 167 1.89 -13.19 -19.36
CA ASN A 167 2.69 -14.42 -19.51
C ASN A 167 4.20 -14.19 -19.30
N ARG A 168 4.71 -13.02 -19.68
CA ARG A 168 6.09 -12.63 -19.41
C ARG A 168 6.32 -12.31 -17.94
N MET A 169 5.35 -11.65 -17.31
CA MET A 169 5.42 -11.32 -15.89
C MET A 169 5.39 -12.60 -15.05
N LEU A 170 4.50 -13.55 -15.34
CA LEU A 170 4.49 -14.85 -14.67
C LEU A 170 5.85 -15.55 -14.70
N ARG A 171 6.53 -15.55 -15.85
CA ARG A 171 7.85 -16.16 -15.97
C ARG A 171 8.93 -15.39 -15.22
N PHE A 172 8.91 -14.07 -15.32
CA PHE A 172 9.89 -13.22 -14.65
C PHE A 172 9.73 -13.26 -13.13
N GLU A 173 8.51 -13.15 -12.64
CA GLU A 173 8.19 -13.18 -11.21
C GLU A 173 8.57 -14.53 -10.60
N ARG A 174 8.25 -15.65 -11.28
CA ARG A 174 8.71 -16.98 -10.89
C ARG A 174 10.24 -17.10 -10.78
N ASP A 175 10.97 -16.61 -11.79
CA ASP A 175 12.46 -16.60 -11.78
C ASP A 175 12.96 -15.73 -10.62
N ALA A 176 12.38 -14.55 -10.41
CA ALA A 176 12.76 -13.68 -9.31
C ALA A 176 12.57 -14.35 -7.96
N LEU A 177 11.37 -14.91 -7.69
CA LEU A 177 11.07 -15.60 -6.44
C LEU A 177 12.04 -16.71 -6.10
N SER A 178 12.49 -17.46 -7.12
CA SER A 178 13.43 -18.59 -6.94
C SER A 178 14.88 -18.19 -6.64
N ARG A 179 15.23 -16.93 -6.88
CA ARG A 179 16.62 -16.44 -6.74
C ARG A 179 16.96 -15.93 -5.35
N PHE A 180 15.95 -15.45 -4.61
CA PHE A 180 16.15 -14.84 -3.30
C PHE A 180 16.07 -15.87 -2.17
N ASP A 181 16.79 -15.60 -1.09
CA ASP A 181 16.78 -16.45 0.10
C ASP A 181 15.50 -16.31 0.91
N LEU A 182 14.88 -15.13 0.84
CA LEU A 182 13.57 -14.84 1.44
C LEU A 182 12.76 -13.91 0.54
N VAL A 183 11.46 -14.16 0.48
CA VAL A 183 10.47 -13.28 -0.12
C VAL A 183 9.59 -12.70 0.99
N LEU A 184 9.42 -11.38 0.99
CA LEU A 184 8.50 -10.67 1.86
C LEU A 184 7.31 -10.21 1.04
N ALA A 185 6.11 -10.50 1.53
CA ALA A 185 4.85 -9.99 0.98
C ALA A 185 4.22 -9.00 1.97
N VAL A 186 3.25 -8.22 1.52
CA VAL A 186 2.62 -7.17 2.34
C VAL A 186 1.25 -7.58 2.89
N SER A 187 0.77 -8.78 2.50
CA SER A 187 -0.48 -9.35 3.02
C SER A 187 -0.49 -10.86 2.89
N ASP A 188 -1.28 -11.54 3.73
CA ASP A 188 -1.49 -12.98 3.62
C ASP A 188 -2.17 -13.36 2.30
N ALA A 189 -3.04 -12.50 1.76
CA ALA A 189 -3.67 -12.71 0.46
C ALA A 189 -2.65 -12.73 -0.69
N ASP A 190 -1.65 -11.84 -0.66
CA ASP A 190 -0.55 -11.85 -1.62
C ASP A 190 0.33 -13.10 -1.44
N SER A 191 0.66 -13.47 -0.20
CA SER A 191 1.42 -14.69 0.10
C SER A 191 0.74 -15.94 -0.46
N GLN A 192 -0.55 -16.13 -0.19
CA GLN A 192 -1.34 -17.23 -0.73
C GLN A 192 -1.41 -17.21 -2.27
N THR A 193 -1.49 -16.02 -2.86
CA THR A 193 -1.51 -15.86 -4.31
C THR A 193 -0.18 -16.24 -4.93
N PHE A 194 0.94 -15.87 -4.34
CA PHE A 194 2.28 -16.31 -4.78
C PHE A 194 2.43 -17.83 -4.70
N GLU A 195 2.02 -18.44 -3.57
CA GLU A 195 2.09 -19.90 -3.39
C GLU A 195 1.25 -20.65 -4.44
N ARG A 196 0.06 -20.14 -4.74
CA ARG A 196 -0.84 -20.70 -5.77
C ARG A 196 -0.29 -20.55 -7.18
N LEU A 197 0.26 -19.38 -7.54
CA LEU A 197 0.75 -19.12 -8.89
C LEU A 197 2.11 -19.74 -9.17
N TYR A 198 2.94 -19.91 -8.13
CA TYR A 198 4.34 -20.30 -8.28
C TYR A 198 4.73 -21.50 -7.38
N PRO A 199 4.01 -22.62 -7.49
CA PRO A 199 4.32 -23.77 -6.64
C PRO A 199 5.76 -24.23 -6.86
N GLY A 200 6.47 -24.42 -5.75
CA GLY A 200 7.87 -24.87 -5.74
C GLY A 200 8.90 -23.83 -6.20
N ALA A 201 8.53 -22.57 -6.42
CA ALA A 201 9.49 -21.52 -6.79
C ALA A 201 10.20 -20.91 -5.57
N LEU A 202 9.61 -20.98 -4.42
CA LEU A 202 10.13 -20.36 -3.19
C LEU A 202 11.16 -21.25 -2.52
N ARG A 203 12.28 -20.66 -2.09
CA ARG A 203 13.30 -21.36 -1.27
C ARG A 203 12.86 -21.53 0.17
N ARG A 204 12.01 -20.62 0.67
CA ARG A 204 11.44 -20.59 2.01
C ARG A 204 10.00 -20.12 1.94
N PRO A 205 9.15 -20.41 2.94
CA PRO A 205 7.84 -19.79 3.07
C PRO A 205 7.95 -18.27 3.02
N ILE A 206 6.97 -17.62 2.39
CA ILE A 206 6.88 -16.16 2.37
C ILE A 206 6.64 -15.66 3.79
N HIS A 207 7.41 -14.66 4.19
CA HIS A 207 7.14 -13.93 5.42
C HIS A 207 6.29 -12.69 5.07
N VAL A 208 5.21 -12.48 5.83
CA VAL A 208 4.29 -11.37 5.59
C VAL A 208 4.64 -10.23 6.53
N VAL A 209 5.09 -9.12 5.96
CA VAL A 209 5.31 -7.86 6.67
C VAL A 209 4.15 -6.93 6.34
N GLN A 210 3.24 -6.78 7.27
CA GLN A 210 2.02 -5.97 7.10
C GLN A 210 2.36 -4.49 6.83
N THR A 211 1.39 -3.76 6.29
CA THR A 211 1.54 -2.32 6.14
C THR A 211 1.24 -1.62 7.45
N GLY A 212 2.12 -0.74 7.87
CA GLY A 212 1.96 0.03 9.10
C GLY A 212 1.19 1.34 8.94
N VAL A 213 0.96 1.99 10.06
CA VAL A 213 0.43 3.35 10.17
C VAL A 213 1.29 4.15 11.16
N ASP A 214 1.37 5.46 10.97
CA ASP A 214 2.06 6.36 11.91
C ASP A 214 1.12 6.69 13.08
N THR A 215 1.20 5.89 14.16
CA THR A 215 0.34 6.07 15.35
C THR A 215 0.72 7.28 16.19
N SER A 216 1.89 7.86 15.94
CA SER A 216 2.33 9.11 16.57
C SER A 216 1.74 10.34 15.86
N TYR A 217 1.49 10.21 14.55
CA TYR A 217 0.81 11.23 13.75
C TYR A 217 -0.72 11.09 13.88
N PHE A 218 -1.28 9.91 13.67
CA PHE A 218 -2.71 9.63 13.79
C PHE A 218 -3.07 9.32 15.26
N THR A 219 -3.11 10.36 16.09
CA THR A 219 -3.47 10.25 17.51
C THR A 219 -4.93 10.64 17.75
N PRO A 220 -5.58 10.13 18.80
CA PRO A 220 -6.87 10.64 19.23
C PRO A 220 -6.82 12.15 19.46
N MET A 221 -7.78 12.85 18.91
CA MET A 221 -7.94 14.30 19.08
C MET A 221 -9.29 14.62 19.69
N PRO A 222 -9.43 15.71 20.48
CA PRO A 222 -10.74 16.17 20.90
C PRO A 222 -11.64 16.43 19.70
N GLY A 223 -12.80 15.75 19.66
CA GLY A 223 -13.86 16.05 18.71
C GLY A 223 -14.70 17.24 19.17
N LYS A 224 -15.43 17.89 18.24
CA LYS A 224 -16.53 18.77 18.61
C LYS A 224 -17.72 17.89 19.01
N ASP A 225 -18.58 18.39 19.93
CA ASP A 225 -19.82 17.73 20.35
C ASP A 225 -20.88 17.74 19.22
N ARG A 226 -20.57 17.13 18.08
CA ARG A 226 -21.53 16.81 17.04
C ARG A 226 -22.01 15.38 17.27
N ARG A 227 -23.25 15.22 17.69
CA ARG A 227 -23.87 13.89 17.77
C ARG A 227 -24.23 13.40 16.38
N ALA A 228 -24.08 12.09 16.16
CA ALA A 228 -24.43 11.41 14.92
C ALA A 228 -23.67 11.95 13.68
N HIS A 229 -22.35 12.14 13.80
CA HIS A 229 -21.51 12.56 12.68
C HIS A 229 -20.72 11.40 12.09
N LEU A 230 -20.85 11.20 10.78
CA LEU A 230 -20.16 10.17 10.01
C LEU A 230 -19.02 10.78 9.21
N VAL A 231 -17.93 10.04 9.08
CA VAL A 231 -16.74 10.50 8.35
C VAL A 231 -16.24 9.44 7.38
N PHE A 232 -15.87 9.88 6.19
CA PHE A 232 -15.15 9.10 5.19
C PHE A 232 -13.97 9.89 4.66
N THR A 233 -12.81 9.24 4.50
CA THR A 233 -11.64 9.86 3.85
C THR A 233 -11.19 9.08 2.62
N GLY A 234 -10.71 9.80 1.57
CA GLY A 234 -10.13 9.14 0.40
C GLY A 234 -9.97 10.06 -0.79
N SER A 235 -9.15 9.64 -1.75
CA SER A 235 -9.04 10.32 -3.04
C SER A 235 -10.31 10.06 -3.86
N MET A 236 -11.09 11.09 -4.17
CA MET A 236 -12.42 10.94 -4.78
C MET A 236 -12.38 10.77 -6.30
N ASP A 237 -11.19 10.88 -6.91
CA ASP A 237 -10.91 10.48 -8.31
C ASP A 237 -10.61 8.98 -8.44
N TRP A 238 -10.56 8.24 -7.35
CA TRP A 238 -10.39 6.79 -7.36
C TRP A 238 -11.75 6.11 -7.32
N LEU A 239 -12.06 5.36 -8.38
CA LEU A 239 -13.37 4.75 -8.62
C LEU A 239 -13.99 4.03 -7.41
N PRO A 240 -13.26 3.20 -6.63
CA PRO A 240 -13.82 2.56 -5.44
C PRO A 240 -14.35 3.54 -4.38
N ASN A 241 -13.70 4.68 -4.19
CA ASN A 241 -14.16 5.69 -3.23
C ASN A 241 -15.40 6.43 -3.76
N GLU A 242 -15.39 6.80 -5.04
CA GLU A 242 -16.56 7.41 -5.69
C GLU A 242 -17.78 6.48 -5.62
N ASP A 243 -17.63 5.22 -6.07
CA ASP A 243 -18.69 4.21 -6.04
C ASP A 243 -19.20 3.98 -4.62
N GLY A 244 -18.29 3.85 -3.64
CA GLY A 244 -18.66 3.64 -2.24
C GLY A 244 -19.47 4.78 -1.66
N MET A 245 -19.10 6.03 -1.98
CA MET A 245 -19.84 7.20 -1.47
C MET A 245 -21.22 7.36 -2.15
N LEU A 246 -21.30 7.15 -3.46
CA LEU A 246 -22.57 7.16 -4.18
C LEU A 246 -23.50 6.05 -3.67
N TYR A 247 -22.98 4.86 -3.45
CA TYR A 247 -23.73 3.73 -2.87
C TYR A 247 -24.19 4.05 -1.45
N PHE A 248 -23.31 4.56 -0.59
CA PHE A 248 -23.65 4.88 0.78
C PHE A 248 -24.79 5.89 0.87
N VAL A 249 -24.69 6.98 0.13
CA VAL A 249 -25.70 8.05 0.17
C VAL A 249 -27.03 7.60 -0.42
N ARG A 250 -27.02 6.78 -1.48
CA ARG A 250 -28.25 6.30 -2.11
C ARG A 250 -28.95 5.19 -1.32
N ASP A 251 -28.21 4.21 -0.80
CA ASP A 251 -28.79 2.94 -0.33
C ASP A 251 -28.70 2.76 1.19
N ILE A 252 -27.74 3.40 1.87
CA ILE A 252 -27.49 3.21 3.31
C ILE A 252 -27.93 4.43 4.13
N LEU A 253 -27.52 5.64 3.76
CA LEU A 253 -27.80 6.85 4.52
C LEU A 253 -29.30 7.11 4.74
N PRO A 254 -30.21 6.86 3.79
CA PRO A 254 -31.64 7.03 4.02
C PRO A 254 -32.18 6.14 5.15
N ARG A 255 -31.61 4.92 5.32
CA ARG A 255 -31.98 4.00 6.40
C ARG A 255 -31.48 4.50 7.76
N ILE A 256 -30.28 5.06 7.79
CA ILE A 256 -29.72 5.67 9.00
C ILE A 256 -30.57 6.88 9.39
N ARG A 257 -30.97 7.74 8.44
CA ARG A 257 -31.82 8.92 8.67
C ARG A 257 -33.20 8.58 9.21
N GLN A 258 -33.76 7.41 8.94
CA GLN A 258 -34.99 6.95 9.54
C GLN A 258 -34.88 6.77 11.07
N ALA A 259 -33.69 6.36 11.56
CA ALA A 259 -33.44 6.14 12.97
C ALA A 259 -32.75 7.34 13.65
N GLU A 260 -31.96 8.09 12.91
CA GLU A 260 -31.16 9.27 13.33
C GLU A 260 -31.38 10.41 12.29
N PRO A 261 -32.48 11.18 12.38
CA PRO A 261 -32.82 12.20 11.37
C PRO A 261 -31.77 13.29 11.19
N ASP A 262 -31.05 13.63 12.26
CA ASP A 262 -30.05 14.70 12.29
C ASP A 262 -28.63 14.19 11.93
N VAL A 263 -28.49 12.96 11.43
CA VAL A 263 -27.19 12.41 11.04
C VAL A 263 -26.55 13.25 9.94
N THR A 264 -25.26 13.54 10.12
CA THR A 264 -24.46 14.30 9.15
C THR A 264 -23.28 13.45 8.64
N LEU A 265 -22.77 13.79 7.47
CA LEU A 265 -21.66 13.08 6.81
C LEU A 265 -20.63 14.07 6.26
N SER A 266 -19.36 13.88 6.61
CA SER A 266 -18.24 14.55 5.93
C SER A 266 -17.51 13.57 5.01
N ILE A 267 -17.43 13.92 3.72
CA ILE A 267 -16.66 13.23 2.68
C ILE A 267 -15.40 14.05 2.44
N ILE A 268 -14.26 13.54 2.97
CA ILE A 268 -13.01 14.29 2.99
C ILE A 268 -12.04 13.70 1.97
N GLY A 269 -11.53 14.54 1.07
CA GLY A 269 -10.45 14.14 0.17
C GLY A 269 -10.38 14.87 -1.15
N ARG A 270 -9.22 14.75 -1.77
CA ARG A 270 -8.88 15.48 -3.00
C ARG A 270 -9.71 15.02 -4.20
N ALA A 271 -9.77 15.91 -5.20
CA ALA A 271 -10.27 15.65 -6.54
C ALA A 271 -11.69 15.01 -6.60
N PRO A 272 -12.72 15.58 -5.89
CA PRO A 272 -14.06 15.04 -5.98
C PRO A 272 -14.61 15.18 -7.40
N THR A 273 -15.17 14.08 -7.91
CA THR A 273 -15.83 14.06 -9.22
C THR A 273 -17.10 14.92 -9.21
N PRO A 274 -17.66 15.29 -10.35
CA PRO A 274 -18.94 16.00 -10.40
C PRO A 274 -20.07 15.24 -9.69
N ALA A 275 -20.04 13.90 -9.71
CA ALA A 275 -21.02 13.06 -9.03
C ALA A 275 -20.88 13.18 -7.50
N VAL A 276 -19.66 13.09 -6.97
CA VAL A 276 -19.42 13.25 -5.53
C VAL A 276 -19.70 14.68 -5.06
N LYS A 277 -19.36 15.71 -5.85
CA LYS A 277 -19.67 17.12 -5.51
C LYS A 277 -21.17 17.34 -5.32
N ARG A 278 -22.01 16.75 -6.17
CA ARG A 278 -23.47 16.85 -6.06
C ARG A 278 -24.02 16.25 -4.75
N LEU A 279 -23.33 15.28 -4.13
CA LEU A 279 -23.75 14.79 -2.81
C LEU A 279 -23.70 15.88 -1.74
N GLY A 280 -22.78 16.85 -1.87
CA GLY A 280 -22.70 18.00 -0.97
C GLY A 280 -23.85 19.01 -1.10
N GLU A 281 -24.73 18.87 -2.10
CA GLU A 281 -25.95 19.64 -2.24
C GLU A 281 -27.07 19.07 -1.37
N GLU A 282 -26.94 17.83 -0.88
CA GLU A 282 -27.88 17.20 0.02
C GLU A 282 -27.71 17.71 1.46
N HIS A 283 -28.82 17.88 2.17
CA HIS A 283 -28.82 18.32 3.56
C HIS A 283 -27.99 17.40 4.45
N GLY A 284 -27.08 17.98 5.26
CA GLY A 284 -26.26 17.25 6.22
C GLY A 284 -25.07 16.53 5.60
N ILE A 285 -24.76 16.72 4.31
CA ILE A 285 -23.56 16.17 3.67
C ILE A 285 -22.58 17.30 3.34
N GLU A 286 -21.32 17.13 3.76
CA GLU A 286 -20.22 18.03 3.44
C GLU A 286 -19.20 17.30 2.56
N VAL A 287 -18.79 17.91 1.44
CA VAL A 287 -17.70 17.43 0.57
C VAL A 287 -16.58 18.46 0.60
N THR A 288 -15.51 18.16 1.35
CA THR A 288 -14.48 19.17 1.64
C THR A 288 -13.52 19.43 0.48
N GLY A 289 -13.35 18.48 -0.44
CA GLY A 289 -12.22 18.49 -1.34
C GLY A 289 -10.90 18.20 -0.60
N ARG A 290 -9.78 18.68 -1.17
CA ARG A 290 -8.46 18.52 -0.55
C ARG A 290 -8.37 19.34 0.73
N VAL A 291 -7.92 18.70 1.80
CA VAL A 291 -7.55 19.32 3.07
C VAL A 291 -6.06 19.12 3.33
N ASP A 292 -5.45 20.02 4.08
CA ASP A 292 -4.02 19.91 4.44
C ASP A 292 -3.79 18.86 5.53
N ASP A 293 -4.76 18.71 6.45
CA ASP A 293 -4.74 17.72 7.51
C ASP A 293 -6.12 17.09 7.66
N VAL A 294 -6.19 15.77 7.52
CA VAL A 294 -7.46 15.01 7.64
C VAL A 294 -7.86 14.78 9.10
N ARG A 295 -6.89 14.81 10.04
CA ARG A 295 -7.10 14.43 11.44
C ARG A 295 -8.17 15.25 12.16
N PRO A 296 -8.22 16.58 12.05
CA PRO A 296 -9.28 17.39 12.68
C PRO A 296 -10.68 17.02 12.18
N HIS A 297 -10.79 16.62 10.91
CA HIS A 297 -12.06 16.18 10.32
C HIS A 297 -12.46 14.79 10.82
N VAL A 298 -11.51 13.84 10.84
CA VAL A 298 -11.74 12.49 11.37
C VAL A 298 -12.10 12.55 12.85
N ALA A 299 -11.47 13.43 13.63
CA ALA A 299 -11.75 13.61 15.05
C ALA A 299 -13.23 13.98 15.34
N GLN A 300 -13.89 14.68 14.43
CA GLN A 300 -15.30 15.09 14.59
C GLN A 300 -16.31 13.94 14.42
N GLY A 301 -15.89 12.82 13.79
CA GLY A 301 -16.78 11.67 13.53
C GLY A 301 -17.06 10.84 14.77
N ASP A 302 -18.30 10.42 14.97
CA ASP A 302 -18.66 9.34 15.88
C ASP A 302 -18.35 7.98 15.28
N VAL A 303 -18.61 7.82 13.98
CA VAL A 303 -18.37 6.59 13.23
C VAL A 303 -17.62 6.90 11.93
N TYR A 304 -16.56 6.17 11.69
CA TYR A 304 -15.85 6.18 10.43
C TYR A 304 -16.39 5.09 9.52
N ILE A 305 -16.81 5.43 8.30
CA ILE A 305 -17.46 4.50 7.38
C ILE A 305 -16.57 4.12 6.20
N VAL A 306 -16.60 2.86 5.79
CA VAL A 306 -15.85 2.35 4.62
C VAL A 306 -16.74 1.42 3.78
N PRO A 307 -17.75 1.96 3.07
CA PRO A 307 -18.76 1.20 2.34
C PRO A 307 -18.27 0.81 0.93
N LEU A 308 -17.05 0.30 0.79
CA LEU A 308 -16.45 -0.04 -0.51
C LEU A 308 -17.01 -1.37 -1.02
N ARG A 309 -17.44 -1.41 -2.30
CA ARG A 309 -17.93 -2.61 -2.99
C ARG A 309 -16.93 -3.18 -3.98
N ILE A 310 -15.99 -2.38 -4.40
CA ILE A 310 -14.95 -2.72 -5.37
C ILE A 310 -13.60 -2.20 -4.89
N GLY A 311 -12.55 -2.80 -5.40
CA GLY A 311 -11.17 -2.37 -5.17
C GLY A 311 -10.26 -3.48 -4.69
N GLY A 312 -8.98 -3.18 -4.57
CA GLY A 312 -7.92 -4.04 -4.06
C GLY A 312 -6.87 -3.23 -3.29
N GLY A 313 -5.96 -3.92 -2.62
CA GLY A 313 -4.87 -3.34 -1.83
C GLY A 313 -5.27 -2.97 -0.40
N THR A 314 -4.26 -2.80 0.46
CA THR A 314 -4.44 -2.51 1.90
C THR A 314 -5.13 -1.18 2.13
N ARG A 315 -6.16 -1.18 2.95
CA ARG A 315 -6.99 0.00 3.26
C ARG A 315 -6.40 0.78 4.42
N LEU A 316 -5.28 1.46 4.23
CA LEU A 316 -4.59 2.25 5.28
C LEU A 316 -5.51 3.19 6.03
N LYS A 317 -6.51 3.78 5.37
CA LYS A 317 -7.50 4.67 5.99
C LYS A 317 -8.24 4.06 7.20
N ILE A 318 -8.41 2.72 7.21
CA ILE A 318 -9.00 2.02 8.37
C ILE A 318 -8.02 2.08 9.54
N PHE A 319 -6.75 1.74 9.33
CA PHE A 319 -5.73 1.84 10.38
C PHE A 319 -5.50 3.27 10.86
N GLU A 320 -5.57 4.26 9.96
CA GLU A 320 -5.53 5.68 10.32
C GLU A 320 -6.69 6.06 11.26
N ALA A 321 -7.92 5.63 10.93
CA ALA A 321 -9.10 5.87 11.76
C ALA A 321 -9.02 5.12 13.10
N MET A 322 -8.62 3.84 13.11
CA MET A 322 -8.41 3.03 14.30
C MET A 322 -7.32 3.64 15.20
N SER A 323 -6.23 4.14 14.60
CA SER A 323 -5.17 4.85 15.32
C SER A 323 -5.67 6.11 16.02
N MET A 324 -6.66 6.80 15.44
CA MET A 324 -7.33 7.93 16.04
C MET A 324 -8.46 7.54 17.01
N ALA A 325 -8.54 6.26 17.39
CA ALA A 325 -9.60 5.71 18.24
C ALA A 325 -11.00 6.00 17.68
N LYS A 326 -11.23 5.71 16.40
CA LYS A 326 -12.55 5.80 15.77
C LYS A 326 -13.14 4.41 15.58
N ALA A 327 -14.41 4.27 15.94
CA ALA A 327 -15.19 3.08 15.60
C ALA A 327 -15.43 3.05 14.08
N VAL A 328 -15.06 1.94 13.45
CA VAL A 328 -15.16 1.77 11.99
C VAL A 328 -16.29 0.80 11.65
N VAL A 329 -17.14 1.18 10.70
CA VAL A 329 -18.05 0.27 10.01
C VAL A 329 -17.58 0.12 8.58
N SER A 330 -17.33 -1.12 8.16
CA SER A 330 -16.80 -1.42 6.83
C SER A 330 -17.55 -2.57 6.17
N THR A 331 -17.49 -2.64 4.85
CA THR A 331 -17.81 -3.86 4.12
C THR A 331 -16.63 -4.84 4.20
N THR A 332 -16.86 -6.11 3.89
CA THR A 332 -15.80 -7.12 3.72
C THR A 332 -14.75 -6.65 2.70
N VAL A 333 -15.19 -6.08 1.56
CA VAL A 333 -14.30 -5.51 0.55
C VAL A 333 -13.54 -4.30 1.08
N GLY A 334 -14.19 -3.48 1.92
CA GLY A 334 -13.55 -2.32 2.55
C GLY A 334 -12.45 -2.69 3.54
N ALA A 335 -12.56 -3.81 4.23
CA ALA A 335 -11.58 -4.32 5.20
C ALA A 335 -10.65 -5.40 4.61
N GLU A 336 -10.73 -5.66 3.29
CA GLU A 336 -9.93 -6.71 2.64
C GLU A 336 -8.43 -6.53 2.92
N GLY A 337 -7.79 -7.63 3.32
CA GLY A 337 -6.35 -7.68 3.60
C GLY A 337 -5.94 -7.09 4.95
N LEU A 338 -6.89 -6.66 5.79
CA LEU A 338 -6.62 -6.24 7.16
C LEU A 338 -6.92 -7.41 8.13
N PRO A 339 -6.00 -7.74 9.02
CA PRO A 339 -6.22 -8.77 10.04
C PRO A 339 -7.00 -8.17 11.23
N VAL A 340 -8.29 -7.97 11.02
CA VAL A 340 -9.24 -7.38 11.97
C VAL A 340 -10.40 -8.32 12.24
N THR A 341 -10.97 -8.26 13.44
CA THR A 341 -12.08 -9.09 13.89
C THR A 341 -13.34 -8.25 14.02
N SER A 342 -14.40 -8.63 13.27
CA SER A 342 -15.69 -7.95 13.37
C SER A 342 -16.31 -8.09 14.74
N GLY A 343 -16.84 -7.00 15.28
CA GLY A 343 -17.42 -6.91 16.63
C GLY A 343 -16.38 -6.67 17.74
N GLN A 344 -15.09 -6.73 17.42
CA GLN A 344 -14.00 -6.45 18.36
C GLN A 344 -13.24 -5.19 17.95
N ASP A 345 -12.64 -5.18 16.75
CA ASP A 345 -11.77 -4.09 16.28
C ASP A 345 -12.51 -3.10 15.38
N LEU A 346 -13.54 -3.59 14.70
CA LEU A 346 -14.43 -2.82 13.84
C LEU A 346 -15.75 -3.60 13.66
N VAL A 347 -16.70 -3.07 12.88
CA VAL A 347 -17.91 -3.80 12.48
C VAL A 347 -17.89 -4.03 10.98
N ILE A 348 -18.04 -5.29 10.54
CA ILE A 348 -18.19 -5.64 9.12
C ILE A 348 -19.67 -5.87 8.82
N ALA A 349 -20.17 -5.19 7.79
CA ALA A 349 -21.52 -5.32 7.29
C ALA A 349 -21.56 -5.06 5.77
N ASP A 350 -22.04 -6.03 5.00
CA ASP A 350 -22.04 -5.96 3.54
C ASP A 350 -23.40 -5.46 2.99
N GLU A 351 -24.49 -5.83 3.64
CA GLU A 351 -25.84 -5.46 3.20
C GLU A 351 -26.23 -4.05 3.71
N PRO A 352 -26.93 -3.22 2.90
CA PRO A 352 -27.30 -1.86 3.27
C PRO A 352 -28.03 -1.73 4.61
N ALA A 353 -28.94 -2.66 4.91
CA ALA A 353 -29.67 -2.66 6.15
C ALA A 353 -28.76 -2.94 7.35
N GLN A 354 -27.94 -3.97 7.26
CA GLN A 354 -26.98 -4.34 8.32
C GLN A 354 -25.94 -3.26 8.56
N PHE A 355 -25.46 -2.59 7.48
CA PHE A 355 -24.54 -1.48 7.59
C PHE A 355 -25.18 -0.28 8.31
N ALA A 356 -26.42 0.04 7.95
CA ALA A 356 -27.17 1.11 8.61
C ALA A 356 -27.41 0.80 10.09
N ASP A 357 -27.83 -0.43 10.42
CA ASP A 357 -28.05 -0.87 11.80
C ASP A 357 -26.74 -0.81 12.62
N ALA A 358 -25.61 -1.24 12.05
CA ALA A 358 -24.31 -1.15 12.71
C ALA A 358 -23.93 0.31 13.03
N VAL A 359 -24.12 1.22 12.09
CA VAL A 359 -23.86 2.65 12.30
C VAL A 359 -24.78 3.22 13.38
N VAL A 360 -26.08 2.96 13.31
CA VAL A 360 -27.07 3.45 14.30
C VAL A 360 -26.76 2.92 15.70
N ASN A 361 -26.41 1.64 15.82
CA ASN A 361 -26.04 1.05 17.11
C ASN A 361 -24.81 1.73 17.72
N LEU A 362 -23.76 2.01 16.93
CA LEU A 362 -22.56 2.71 17.40
C LEU A 362 -22.84 4.19 17.74
N ILE A 363 -23.79 4.84 17.08
CA ILE A 363 -24.22 6.20 17.44
C ILE A 363 -24.93 6.19 18.80
N ARG A 364 -25.87 5.25 19.01
CA ARG A 364 -26.74 5.18 20.20
C ARG A 364 -26.02 4.62 21.42
N ASP A 365 -25.25 3.57 21.24
CA ASP A 365 -24.49 2.90 22.32
C ASP A 365 -23.04 3.40 22.38
N SER A 366 -22.85 4.50 23.13
CA SER A 366 -21.52 5.06 23.34
C SER A 366 -20.59 4.14 24.12
N SER A 367 -21.11 3.15 24.87
CA SER A 367 -20.30 2.18 25.61
C SER A 367 -19.71 1.14 24.64
N ALA A 368 -20.56 0.53 23.82
CA ALA A 368 -20.12 -0.39 22.76
C ALA A 368 -19.17 0.29 21.79
N ARG A 369 -19.45 1.53 21.39
CA ARG A 369 -18.56 2.32 20.54
C ARG A 369 -17.18 2.47 21.16
N ARG A 370 -17.07 2.90 22.43
CA ARG A 370 -15.79 3.07 23.13
C ARG A 370 -15.02 1.76 23.31
N GLN A 371 -15.70 0.63 23.45
CA GLN A 371 -15.03 -0.67 23.51
C GLN A 371 -14.32 -0.98 22.18
N ILE A 372 -15.02 -0.82 21.05
CA ILE A 372 -14.44 -1.00 19.71
C ILE A 372 -13.31 0.02 19.46
N GLU A 373 -13.51 1.30 19.77
CA GLU A 373 -12.50 2.36 19.64
C GLU A 373 -11.20 2.03 20.39
N SER A 374 -11.33 1.53 21.63
CA SER A 374 -10.19 1.14 22.46
C SER A 374 -9.47 -0.09 21.90
N ALA A 375 -10.21 -1.13 21.54
CA ALA A 375 -9.64 -2.36 20.98
C ALA A 375 -8.95 -2.08 19.62
N ALA A 376 -9.60 -1.31 18.76
CA ALA A 376 -9.09 -0.88 17.46
C ALA A 376 -7.74 -0.16 17.60
N ARG A 377 -7.68 0.85 18.50
CA ARG A 377 -6.44 1.58 18.73
C ARG A 377 -5.35 0.71 19.34
N GLN A 378 -5.67 -0.12 20.33
CA GLN A 378 -4.72 -1.04 20.93
C GLN A 378 -4.10 -1.94 19.88
N LEU A 379 -4.92 -2.59 19.05
CA LEU A 379 -4.46 -3.45 17.96
C LEU A 379 -3.47 -2.74 17.04
N VAL A 380 -3.82 -1.52 16.61
CA VAL A 380 -3.00 -0.77 15.65
C VAL A 380 -1.69 -0.30 16.28
N VAL A 381 -1.71 0.20 17.51
CA VAL A 381 -0.51 0.66 18.21
C VAL A 381 0.45 -0.50 18.51
N GLU A 382 -0.08 -1.66 18.92
CA GLU A 382 0.76 -2.81 19.28
C GLU A 382 1.35 -3.54 18.07
N LYS A 383 0.56 -3.69 16.98
CA LYS A 383 0.95 -4.56 15.86
C LYS A 383 1.23 -3.84 14.55
N TYR A 384 0.63 -2.67 14.31
CA TYR A 384 0.67 -1.98 13.02
C TYR A 384 1.28 -0.58 13.08
N ASP A 385 1.84 -0.17 14.22
CA ASP A 385 2.74 0.98 14.24
C ASP A 385 3.98 0.69 13.38
N TRP A 386 4.47 1.71 12.67
CA TRP A 386 5.64 1.53 11.81
C TRP A 386 6.88 1.03 12.56
N ALA A 387 7.01 1.31 13.85
CA ALA A 387 8.11 0.78 14.66
C ALA A 387 7.96 -0.75 14.84
N ALA A 388 6.76 -1.25 15.11
CA ALA A 388 6.49 -2.69 15.24
C ALA A 388 6.68 -3.42 13.90
N VAL A 389 6.15 -2.83 12.81
CA VAL A 389 6.31 -3.39 11.45
C VAL A 389 7.78 -3.39 11.01
N ALA A 390 8.54 -2.35 11.32
CA ALA A 390 9.97 -2.28 11.01
C ALA A 390 10.78 -3.27 11.86
N GLN A 391 10.37 -3.55 13.09
CA GLN A 391 11.00 -4.59 13.91
C GLN A 391 10.77 -5.98 13.31
N ASP A 392 9.55 -6.32 12.87
CA ASP A 392 9.26 -7.58 12.17
C ASP A 392 10.10 -7.73 10.89
N PHE A 393 10.21 -6.64 10.12
CA PHE A 393 11.10 -6.62 8.93
C PHE A 393 12.57 -6.83 9.31
N GLU A 394 13.06 -6.16 10.36
CA GLU A 394 14.42 -6.30 10.89
C GLU A 394 14.70 -7.75 11.32
N ASP A 395 13.76 -8.38 12.01
CA ASP A 395 13.87 -9.77 12.46
C ASP A 395 13.93 -10.74 11.28
N ALA A 396 13.16 -10.49 10.23
CA ALA A 396 13.22 -11.25 8.98
C ALA A 396 14.60 -11.12 8.30
N LEU A 397 15.17 -9.90 8.22
CA LEU A 397 16.52 -9.68 7.70
C LEU A 397 17.57 -10.42 8.54
N ALA A 398 17.47 -10.34 9.86
CA ALA A 398 18.39 -11.01 10.77
C ALA A 398 18.31 -12.54 10.67
N ALA A 399 17.12 -13.09 10.47
CA ALA A 399 16.93 -14.53 10.27
C ALA A 399 17.60 -15.00 8.96
N VAL A 400 17.42 -14.28 7.86
CA VAL A 400 18.07 -14.61 6.59
C VAL A 400 19.59 -14.56 6.71
N ARG A 401 20.13 -13.53 7.35
CA ARG A 401 21.58 -13.41 7.60
C ARG A 401 22.15 -14.61 8.37
N ARG A 402 21.40 -15.14 9.35
CA ARG A 402 21.82 -16.33 10.12
C ARG A 402 21.57 -17.65 9.38
N GLY A 403 21.00 -17.65 8.20
CA GLY A 403 20.58 -18.85 7.49
C GLY A 403 19.32 -19.52 8.08
N ALA A 404 18.64 -18.89 9.05
CA ALA A 404 17.43 -19.37 9.70
C ALA A 404 16.17 -18.90 8.96
N ALA A 405 15.06 -19.63 9.13
CA ALA A 405 13.75 -19.12 8.71
C ALA A 405 13.26 -18.05 9.73
N PRO A 406 12.61 -16.95 9.28
CA PRO A 406 11.99 -16.00 10.20
C PRO A 406 10.85 -16.67 10.97
N VAL A 407 10.73 -16.32 12.24
CA VAL A 407 9.61 -16.77 13.08
C VAL A 407 8.41 -15.87 12.76
N ARG A 408 7.30 -16.45 12.34
CA ARG A 408 6.04 -15.69 12.21
C ARG A 408 5.64 -15.20 13.61
N LEU A 409 5.47 -13.91 13.77
CA LEU A 409 4.73 -13.40 14.91
C LEU A 409 3.29 -13.91 14.76
N SER A 410 2.82 -14.68 15.73
CA SER A 410 1.43 -15.18 15.76
C SER A 410 0.47 -14.00 15.71
N ALA A 411 -0.49 -14.08 14.81
CA ALA A 411 -1.53 -13.07 14.60
C ALA A 411 -2.37 -12.83 15.88
#